data_21cdae8f6cdb037eb510207bb724d9c4
#
_entry.id   21cdae8f6cdb037eb510207bb724d9c4
#
_cell.length_a   1.000
_cell.length_b   1.000
_cell.length_c   1.000
_cell.angle_alpha   90.00
_cell.angle_beta   90.00
_cell.angle_gamma   90.00
#
_symmetry.space_group_name_H-M   'P 1'
#
loop_
_entity.id
_entity.type
_entity.pdbx_description
1 polymer ?
#
loop_
_entity_poly.entity_id
_entity_poly.type
_entity_poly.pdbx_seq_one_letter_code
_entity_poly.pdbx_strand_id
1 'polypeptide(L)'
;MSFEMQPRTDAGETLTALIADVTPTLWGRAGAADEANSMCLDNYKAVQASGIAAAFIPTEFGGLGLQSMHDWLVAIARLARGDGSVAIAFNMHFSATRGMAARFRACAPGTDEARRLESQMRQVAAGEMLICSTTTESGTDNLHPLTEAMRTDSGWSVSGTKYFV
;
A
#
# COMPACT_ATOMS: atom_id res chain seq x y z
N MET A 1 -13.36 -29.75 -3.67
CA MET A 1 -13.78 -28.31 -3.61
C MET A 1 -12.64 -27.55 -2.95
N SER A 2 -11.99 -26.63 -3.66
CA SER A 2 -11.02 -25.74 -3.01
C SER A 2 -11.82 -24.70 -2.22
N PHE A 3 -11.56 -24.59 -0.91
CA PHE A 3 -12.12 -23.53 -0.09
C PHE A 3 -11.42 -22.23 -0.48
N GLU A 4 -12.16 -21.27 -1.00
CA GLU A 4 -11.68 -19.94 -1.30
C GLU A 4 -12.48 -18.90 -0.52
N MET A 5 -11.79 -18.12 0.31
CA MET A 5 -12.43 -17.02 1.02
C MET A 5 -12.97 -15.99 0.03
N GLN A 6 -14.21 -15.55 0.28
CA GLN A 6 -14.88 -14.54 -0.55
C GLN A 6 -14.88 -13.18 0.17
N PRO A 7 -14.82 -12.06 -0.57
CA PRO A 7 -15.03 -10.74 0.00
C PRO A 7 -16.46 -10.62 0.56
N ARG A 8 -16.67 -9.66 1.46
CA ARG A 8 -17.93 -9.44 2.16
C ARG A 8 -18.54 -8.06 1.94
N THR A 9 -17.81 -7.18 1.23
CA THR A 9 -18.25 -5.82 0.94
C THR A 9 -18.07 -5.51 -0.54
N ASP A 10 -18.85 -4.57 -1.09
CA ASP A 10 -18.76 -4.14 -2.49
C ASP A 10 -17.35 -3.65 -2.85
N ALA A 11 -16.69 -2.93 -1.92
CA ALA A 11 -15.31 -2.50 -2.09
C ALA A 11 -14.35 -3.70 -2.16
N GLY A 12 -14.58 -4.73 -1.36
CA GLY A 12 -13.81 -5.98 -1.38
C GLY A 12 -14.05 -6.78 -2.66
N GLU A 13 -15.28 -6.85 -3.16
CA GLU A 13 -15.62 -7.48 -4.43
C GLU A 13 -14.93 -6.75 -5.58
N THR A 14 -15.02 -5.43 -5.63
CA THR A 14 -14.33 -4.60 -6.63
C THR A 14 -12.82 -4.83 -6.59
N LEU A 15 -12.21 -4.76 -5.40
CA LEU A 15 -10.76 -4.96 -5.25
C LEU A 15 -10.33 -6.36 -5.72
N THR A 16 -11.07 -7.40 -5.36
CA THR A 16 -10.73 -8.77 -5.75
C THR A 16 -10.95 -9.03 -7.25
N ALA A 17 -11.89 -8.34 -7.90
CA ALA A 17 -12.06 -8.37 -9.35
C ALA A 17 -10.85 -7.72 -10.06
N LEU A 18 -10.41 -6.53 -9.64
CA LEU A 18 -9.21 -5.88 -10.16
C LEU A 18 -7.96 -6.76 -10.01
N ILE A 19 -7.83 -7.45 -8.86
CA ILE A 19 -6.73 -8.39 -8.63
C ILE A 19 -6.82 -9.59 -9.59
N ALA A 20 -8.01 -10.15 -9.81
CA ALA A 20 -8.19 -11.27 -10.74
C ALA A 20 -7.74 -10.90 -12.15
N ASP A 21 -8.02 -9.68 -12.61
CA ASP A 21 -7.65 -9.19 -13.94
C ASP A 21 -6.13 -9.09 -14.13
N VAL A 22 -5.38 -8.66 -13.10
CA VAL A 22 -3.91 -8.51 -13.22
C VAL A 22 -3.13 -9.78 -12.90
N THR A 23 -3.69 -10.70 -12.12
CA THR A 23 -3.02 -11.92 -11.62
C THR A 23 -2.33 -12.75 -12.73
N PRO A 24 -2.93 -13.02 -13.91
CA PRO A 24 -2.27 -13.78 -14.96
C PRO A 24 -1.00 -13.11 -15.49
N THR A 25 -1.02 -11.77 -15.59
CA THR A 25 0.12 -10.97 -16.02
C THR A 25 1.26 -11.00 -14.98
N LEU A 26 0.92 -10.88 -13.69
CA LEU A 26 1.90 -10.94 -12.60
C LEU A 26 2.57 -12.33 -12.57
N TRP A 27 1.77 -13.38 -12.59
CA TRP A 27 2.25 -14.76 -12.59
C TRP A 27 3.22 -15.05 -13.74
N GLY A 28 2.89 -14.59 -14.96
CA GLY A 28 3.73 -14.80 -16.14
C GLY A 28 5.13 -14.20 -16.06
N ARG A 29 5.36 -13.24 -15.14
CA ARG A 29 6.64 -12.53 -14.96
C ARG A 29 7.38 -12.91 -13.68
N ALA A 30 6.66 -13.36 -12.65
CA ALA A 30 7.20 -13.58 -11.32
C ALA A 30 8.35 -14.60 -11.31
N GLY A 31 8.23 -15.72 -12.03
CA GLY A 31 9.26 -16.77 -12.07
C GLY A 31 10.59 -16.27 -12.61
N ALA A 32 10.59 -15.50 -13.70
CA ALA A 32 11.82 -14.97 -14.28
C ALA A 32 12.49 -13.94 -13.36
N ALA A 33 11.72 -13.16 -12.62
CA ALA A 33 12.24 -12.21 -11.65
C ALA A 33 12.88 -12.93 -10.43
N ASP A 34 12.24 -14.02 -9.98
CA ASP A 34 12.76 -14.86 -8.88
C ASP A 34 14.09 -15.53 -9.28
N GLU A 35 14.15 -16.15 -10.46
CA GLU A 35 15.38 -16.74 -11.01
C GLU A 35 16.52 -15.72 -11.14
N ALA A 36 16.19 -14.48 -11.53
CA ALA A 36 17.16 -13.38 -11.65
C ALA A 36 17.51 -12.73 -10.31
N ASN A 37 16.90 -13.16 -9.19
CA ASN A 37 16.98 -12.50 -7.88
C ASN A 37 16.79 -10.98 -7.99
N SER A 38 15.75 -10.56 -8.70
CA SER A 38 15.46 -9.16 -9.03
C SER A 38 14.01 -8.80 -8.74
N MET A 39 13.75 -7.49 -8.55
CA MET A 39 12.40 -6.97 -8.40
C MET A 39 11.71 -6.84 -9.77
N CYS A 40 10.52 -7.41 -9.93
CA CYS A 40 9.72 -7.25 -11.13
C CYS A 40 9.00 -5.89 -11.14
N LEU A 41 9.69 -4.82 -11.55
CA LEU A 41 9.13 -3.46 -11.58
C LEU A 41 7.87 -3.35 -12.46
N ASP A 42 7.77 -4.15 -13.52
CA ASP A 42 6.58 -4.14 -14.39
C ASP A 42 5.35 -4.72 -13.70
N ASN A 43 5.52 -5.64 -12.73
CA ASN A 43 4.43 -6.11 -11.88
C ASN A 43 3.96 -5.02 -10.92
N TYR A 44 4.89 -4.26 -10.33
CA TYR A 44 4.53 -3.09 -9.50
C TYR A 44 3.73 -2.06 -10.29
N LYS A 45 4.19 -1.70 -11.49
CA LYS A 45 3.50 -0.77 -12.39
C LYS A 45 2.11 -1.28 -12.79
N ALA A 46 1.97 -2.57 -13.07
CA ALA A 46 0.68 -3.17 -13.43
C ALA A 46 -0.33 -3.06 -12.28
N VAL A 47 0.07 -3.36 -11.05
CA VAL A 47 -0.79 -3.21 -9.87
C VAL A 47 -1.11 -1.73 -9.58
N GLN A 48 -0.14 -0.83 -9.74
CA GLN A 48 -0.36 0.61 -9.57
C GLN A 48 -1.37 1.16 -10.60
N ALA A 49 -1.22 0.79 -11.86
CA ALA A 49 -2.10 1.23 -12.96
C ALA A 49 -3.51 0.65 -12.89
N SER A 50 -3.71 -0.49 -12.21
CA SER A 50 -5.03 -1.13 -12.10
C SER A 50 -5.99 -0.47 -11.10
N GLY A 51 -5.53 0.48 -10.29
CA GLY A 51 -6.30 1.10 -9.21
C GLY A 51 -6.29 0.30 -7.88
N ILE A 52 -5.68 -0.88 -7.83
CA ILE A 52 -5.54 -1.70 -6.60
C ILE A 52 -4.86 -0.90 -5.48
N ALA A 53 -3.87 -0.07 -5.80
CA ALA A 53 -3.16 0.76 -4.83
C ALA A 53 -4.08 1.70 -4.05
N ALA A 54 -5.20 2.11 -4.62
CA ALA A 54 -6.16 3.03 -4.00
C ALA A 54 -7.21 2.33 -3.11
N ALA A 55 -7.01 1.05 -2.74
CA ALA A 55 -8.00 0.25 -2.02
C ALA A 55 -8.53 0.94 -0.75
N PHE A 56 -7.67 1.52 0.08
CA PHE A 56 -8.04 2.17 1.35
C PHE A 56 -8.32 3.66 1.24
N ILE A 57 -8.10 4.25 0.07
CA ILE A 57 -8.41 5.67 -0.16
C ILE A 57 -9.94 5.85 -0.21
N PRO A 58 -10.51 6.83 0.52
CA PRO A 58 -11.93 7.12 0.46
C PRO A 58 -12.42 7.40 -0.96
N THR A 59 -13.67 7.04 -1.23
CA THR A 59 -14.28 7.17 -2.57
C THR A 59 -14.36 8.61 -3.05
N GLU A 60 -14.54 9.58 -2.14
CA GLU A 60 -14.53 11.01 -2.45
C GLU A 60 -13.16 11.52 -2.95
N PHE A 61 -12.09 10.76 -2.75
CA PHE A 61 -10.75 11.06 -3.27
C PHE A 61 -10.33 10.15 -4.42
N GLY A 62 -11.25 9.32 -4.92
CA GLY A 62 -11.04 8.47 -6.09
C GLY A 62 -10.58 7.04 -5.77
N GLY A 63 -10.62 6.62 -4.50
CA GLY A 63 -10.28 5.25 -4.08
C GLY A 63 -11.48 4.32 -3.99
N LEU A 64 -11.25 3.09 -3.51
CA LEU A 64 -12.30 2.08 -3.32
C LEU A 64 -13.00 2.18 -1.96
N GLY A 65 -12.46 2.92 -1.00
CA GLY A 65 -13.04 3.10 0.32
C GLY A 65 -13.07 1.84 1.18
N LEU A 66 -12.16 0.87 0.94
CA LEU A 66 -12.10 -0.37 1.71
C LEU A 66 -11.87 -0.10 3.20
N GLN A 67 -12.69 -0.72 4.06
CA GLN A 67 -12.53 -0.66 5.52
C GLN A 67 -12.40 -2.04 6.15
N SER A 68 -12.88 -3.08 5.45
CA SER A 68 -12.94 -4.46 5.93
C SER A 68 -11.54 -5.08 6.02
N MET A 69 -11.12 -5.47 7.24
CA MET A 69 -9.90 -6.25 7.46
C MET A 69 -10.00 -7.64 6.81
N HIS A 70 -11.18 -8.25 6.82
CA HIS A 70 -11.40 -9.54 6.17
C HIS A 70 -11.10 -9.44 4.68
N ASP A 71 -11.66 -8.43 4.00
CA ASP A 71 -11.51 -8.28 2.56
C ASP A 71 -10.09 -7.87 2.16
N TRP A 72 -9.40 -7.12 3.03
CA TRP A 72 -7.96 -6.88 2.88
C TRP A 72 -7.17 -8.19 2.84
N LEU A 73 -7.40 -9.09 3.83
CA LEU A 73 -6.69 -10.38 3.88
C LEU A 73 -7.02 -11.25 2.66
N VAL A 74 -8.29 -11.28 2.23
CA VAL A 74 -8.71 -11.99 1.01
C VAL A 74 -7.98 -11.42 -0.21
N ALA A 75 -7.93 -10.10 -0.34
CA ALA A 75 -7.29 -9.41 -1.47
C ALA A 75 -5.78 -9.72 -1.54
N ILE A 76 -5.06 -9.59 -0.41
CA ILE A 76 -3.62 -9.89 -0.36
C ILE A 76 -3.34 -11.37 -0.68
N ALA A 77 -4.15 -12.30 -0.14
CA ALA A 77 -4.01 -13.72 -0.45
C ALA A 77 -4.21 -14.02 -1.95
N ARG A 78 -5.13 -13.31 -2.61
CA ARG A 78 -5.34 -13.45 -4.06
C ARG A 78 -4.22 -12.79 -4.87
N LEU A 79 -3.76 -11.61 -4.48
CA LEU A 79 -2.64 -10.92 -5.14
C LEU A 79 -1.35 -11.76 -5.10
N ALA A 80 -1.10 -12.42 -3.96
CA ALA A 80 0.07 -13.29 -3.76
C ALA A 80 0.10 -14.51 -4.69
N ARG A 81 -1.03 -14.92 -5.26
CA ARG A 81 -1.08 -15.97 -6.29
C ARG A 81 -0.44 -15.52 -7.60
N GLY A 82 -0.48 -14.23 -7.89
CA GLY A 82 0.20 -13.66 -9.05
C GLY A 82 1.67 -13.43 -8.81
N ASP A 83 2.00 -12.80 -7.68
CA ASP A 83 3.38 -12.47 -7.30
C ASP A 83 3.44 -12.20 -5.79
N GLY A 84 4.12 -13.10 -5.05
CA GLY A 84 4.24 -13.00 -3.59
C GLY A 84 5.04 -11.78 -3.13
N SER A 85 6.09 -11.40 -3.86
CA SER A 85 6.93 -10.23 -3.55
C SER A 85 6.14 -8.93 -3.71
N VAL A 86 5.37 -8.81 -4.80
CA VAL A 86 4.47 -7.66 -5.03
C VAL A 86 3.38 -7.59 -3.97
N ALA A 87 2.80 -8.75 -3.59
CA ALA A 87 1.77 -8.79 -2.56
C ALA A 87 2.29 -8.29 -1.20
N ILE A 88 3.50 -8.67 -0.80
CA ILE A 88 4.13 -8.17 0.45
C ILE A 88 4.31 -6.65 0.39
N ALA A 89 4.83 -6.12 -0.70
CA ALA A 89 5.05 -4.69 -0.85
C ALA A 89 3.73 -3.90 -0.82
N PHE A 90 2.71 -4.36 -1.55
CA PHE A 90 1.39 -3.71 -1.53
C PHE A 90 0.66 -3.89 -0.21
N ASN A 91 0.94 -4.95 0.56
CA ASN A 91 0.42 -5.08 1.93
C ASN A 91 0.94 -3.95 2.84
N MET A 92 2.23 -3.57 2.70
CA MET A 92 2.79 -2.42 3.42
C MET A 92 2.17 -1.10 2.97
N HIS A 93 1.98 -0.90 1.67
CA HIS A 93 1.28 0.26 1.11
C HIS A 93 -0.17 0.35 1.62
N PHE A 94 -0.90 -0.75 1.67
CA PHE A 94 -2.26 -0.81 2.21
C PHE A 94 -2.31 -0.45 3.70
N SER A 95 -1.37 -0.94 4.50
CA SER A 95 -1.27 -0.56 5.91
C SER A 95 -1.08 0.95 6.08
N ALA A 96 -0.16 1.55 5.30
CA ALA A 96 0.12 2.97 5.34
C ALA A 96 -1.07 3.83 4.89
N THR A 97 -1.71 3.48 3.77
CA THR A 97 -2.86 4.21 3.22
C THR A 97 -4.11 4.09 4.09
N ARG A 98 -4.34 2.91 4.71
CA ARG A 98 -5.38 2.73 5.73
C ARG A 98 -5.15 3.65 6.93
N GLY A 99 -3.91 3.72 7.43
CA GLY A 99 -3.52 4.64 8.50
C GLY A 99 -3.73 6.11 8.11
N MET A 100 -3.35 6.48 6.89
CA MET A 100 -3.57 7.83 6.35
C MET A 100 -5.07 8.18 6.31
N ALA A 101 -5.92 7.31 5.79
CA ALA A 101 -7.36 7.52 5.73
C ALA A 101 -8.00 7.60 7.14
N ALA A 102 -7.52 6.80 8.10
CA ALA A 102 -7.97 6.88 9.50
C ALA A 102 -7.58 8.23 10.13
N ARG A 103 -6.34 8.67 9.91
CA ARG A 103 -5.83 9.96 10.41
C ARG A 103 -6.61 11.14 9.82
N PHE A 104 -6.89 11.11 8.50
CA PHE A 104 -7.71 12.12 7.86
C PHE A 104 -9.09 12.25 8.50
N ARG A 105 -9.77 11.12 8.76
CA ARG A 105 -11.09 11.12 9.43
C ARG A 105 -11.04 11.70 10.86
N ALA A 106 -9.89 11.63 11.52
CA ALA A 106 -9.70 12.19 12.87
C ALA A 106 -9.28 13.68 12.85
N CYS A 107 -8.85 14.22 11.71
CA CYS A 107 -8.46 15.63 11.59
C CYS A 107 -9.68 16.55 11.64
N ALA A 108 -9.53 17.74 12.26
CA ALA A 108 -10.50 18.79 12.12
C ALA A 108 -10.54 19.29 10.65
N PRO A 109 -11.74 19.51 10.09
CA PRO A 109 -11.88 20.01 8.71
C PRO A 109 -11.12 21.32 8.49
N GLY A 110 -10.49 21.46 7.31
CA GLY A 110 -9.83 22.70 6.90
C GLY A 110 -8.46 22.96 7.55
N THR A 111 -7.92 22.03 8.34
CA THR A 111 -6.55 22.14 8.87
C THR A 111 -5.50 21.89 7.78
N ASP A 112 -4.28 22.39 7.98
CA ASP A 112 -3.15 22.12 7.06
C ASP A 112 -2.87 20.61 6.95
N GLU A 113 -3.02 19.90 8.05
CA GLU A 113 -2.87 18.46 8.08
C GLU A 113 -3.93 17.76 7.22
N ALA A 114 -5.19 18.13 7.35
CA ALA A 114 -6.28 17.57 6.55
C ALA A 114 -6.05 17.82 5.05
N ARG A 115 -5.66 19.05 4.66
CA ARG A 115 -5.34 19.40 3.27
C ARG A 115 -4.17 18.58 2.72
N ARG A 116 -3.11 18.39 3.52
CA ARG A 116 -1.96 17.58 3.13
C ARG A 116 -2.34 16.12 2.93
N LEU A 117 -3.09 15.52 3.86
CA LEU A 117 -3.54 14.13 3.75
C LEU A 117 -4.47 13.93 2.55
N GLU A 118 -5.40 14.87 2.30
CA GLU A 118 -6.25 14.84 1.11
C GLU A 118 -5.42 14.86 -0.17
N SER A 119 -4.44 15.77 -0.29
CA SER A 119 -3.55 15.84 -1.46
C SER A 119 -2.81 14.53 -1.69
N GLN A 120 -2.27 13.92 -0.64
CA GLN A 120 -1.57 12.63 -0.73
C GLN A 120 -2.53 11.49 -1.15
N MET A 121 -3.74 11.45 -0.60
CA MET A 121 -4.74 10.44 -0.98
C MET A 121 -5.15 10.55 -2.45
N ARG A 122 -5.31 11.77 -2.98
CA ARG A 122 -5.59 11.99 -4.41
C ARG A 122 -4.43 11.53 -5.29
N GLN A 123 -3.17 11.76 -4.89
CA GLN A 123 -1.99 11.27 -5.62
C GLN A 123 -1.91 9.74 -5.62
N VAL A 124 -2.24 9.08 -4.50
CA VAL A 124 -2.34 7.61 -4.45
C VAL A 124 -3.44 7.11 -5.40
N ALA A 125 -4.62 7.73 -5.37
CA ALA A 125 -5.74 7.36 -6.23
C ALA A 125 -5.44 7.58 -7.72
N ALA A 126 -4.67 8.61 -8.06
CA ALA A 126 -4.20 8.88 -9.41
C ALA A 126 -3.06 7.94 -9.88
N GLY A 127 -2.55 7.08 -9.01
CA GLY A 127 -1.40 6.23 -9.32
C GLY A 127 -0.06 6.96 -9.37
N GLU A 128 0.02 8.17 -8.82
CA GLU A 128 1.23 9.01 -8.82
C GLU A 128 2.11 8.77 -7.59
N MET A 129 1.57 8.12 -6.54
CA MET A 129 2.25 7.90 -5.28
C MET A 129 2.05 6.46 -4.78
N LEU A 130 3.16 5.80 -4.42
CA LEU A 130 3.17 4.62 -3.56
C LEU A 130 3.83 4.99 -2.23
N ILE A 131 3.35 4.41 -1.13
CA ILE A 131 3.84 4.69 0.22
C ILE A 131 4.52 3.43 0.76
N CYS A 132 5.78 3.57 1.16
CA CYS A 132 6.52 2.55 1.88
C CYS A 132 6.46 2.80 3.39
N SER A 133 6.52 1.75 4.18
CA SER A 133 6.67 1.82 5.63
C SER A 133 8.06 1.29 6.01
N THR A 134 8.86 2.12 6.64
CA THR A 134 10.26 1.84 7.01
C THR A 134 10.43 1.99 8.50
N THR A 135 9.97 1.02 9.28
CA THR A 135 9.98 1.10 10.74
C THR A 135 11.14 0.37 11.40
N THR A 136 11.66 -0.69 10.77
CA THR A 136 12.62 -1.59 11.41
C THR A 136 14.03 -1.00 11.49
N GLU A 137 14.63 -1.03 12.68
CA GLU A 137 16.01 -0.67 12.96
C GLU A 137 16.71 -1.76 13.76
N SER A 138 18.02 -1.89 13.61
CA SER A 138 18.81 -2.84 14.40
C SER A 138 19.09 -2.29 15.79
N GLY A 139 18.94 -3.13 16.81
CA GLY A 139 19.31 -2.78 18.20
C GLY A 139 18.28 -1.97 18.96
N THR A 140 17.07 -1.80 18.41
CA THR A 140 15.96 -1.10 19.06
C THR A 140 14.61 -1.71 18.66
N ASP A 141 13.53 -1.17 19.24
CA ASP A 141 12.15 -1.48 18.87
C ASP A 141 11.47 -0.31 18.12
N ASN A 142 10.27 -0.54 17.59
CA ASN A 142 9.54 0.46 16.81
C ASN A 142 9.03 1.66 17.64
N LEU A 143 9.06 1.59 18.98
CA LEU A 143 8.65 2.68 19.86
C LEU A 143 9.82 3.60 20.22
N HIS A 144 11.06 3.12 20.03
CA HIS A 144 12.28 3.83 20.36
C HIS A 144 13.20 3.91 19.13
N PRO A 145 12.80 4.61 18.05
CA PRO A 145 13.59 4.69 16.83
C PRO A 145 14.90 5.44 17.08
N LEU A 146 15.98 4.96 16.44
CA LEU A 146 17.29 5.62 16.43
C LEU A 146 17.42 6.62 15.27
N THR A 147 16.53 6.55 14.28
CA THR A 147 16.48 7.54 13.20
C THR A 147 15.99 8.87 13.75
N GLU A 148 16.78 9.92 13.52
CA GLU A 148 16.50 11.28 13.94
C GLU A 148 16.08 12.16 12.77
N ALA A 149 15.13 13.05 13.02
CA ALA A 149 14.71 14.09 12.08
C ALA A 149 14.94 15.46 12.71
N MET A 150 15.84 16.26 12.12
CA MET A 150 16.14 17.62 12.57
C MET A 150 15.60 18.64 11.58
N ARG A 151 14.97 19.71 12.11
CA ARG A 151 14.51 20.82 11.29
C ARG A 151 15.69 21.68 10.84
N THR A 152 15.68 22.05 9.56
CA THR A 152 16.65 22.97 8.95
C THR A 152 15.92 24.17 8.36
N ASP A 153 16.64 25.19 7.90
CA ASP A 153 16.04 26.38 7.27
C ASP A 153 15.29 26.04 5.97
N SER A 154 15.69 24.95 5.27
CA SER A 154 15.09 24.51 4.00
C SER A 154 14.16 23.29 4.10
N GLY A 155 13.91 22.77 5.32
CA GLY A 155 13.06 21.59 5.51
C GLY A 155 13.50 20.71 6.67
N TRP A 156 13.80 19.44 6.39
CA TRP A 156 14.20 18.45 7.40
C TRP A 156 15.43 17.68 6.93
N SER A 157 16.37 17.46 7.86
CA SER A 157 17.46 16.49 7.71
C SER A 157 17.07 15.23 8.45
N VAL A 158 17.13 14.07 7.77
CA VAL A 158 16.83 12.76 8.37
C VAL A 158 18.08 11.90 8.33
N SER A 159 18.49 11.35 9.48
CA SER A 159 19.68 10.52 9.64
C SER A 159 19.33 9.23 10.37
N GLY A 160 19.75 8.09 9.86
CA GLY A 160 19.52 6.77 10.45
C GLY A 160 19.68 5.65 9.44
N THR A 161 19.57 4.41 9.92
CA THR A 161 19.61 3.21 9.07
C THR A 161 18.36 2.37 9.30
N LYS A 162 17.66 2.05 8.22
CA LYS A 162 16.48 1.19 8.22
C LYS A 162 16.76 -0.11 7.50
N TYR A 163 16.06 -1.16 7.91
CA TYR A 163 16.14 -2.49 7.33
C TYR A 163 14.77 -2.90 6.79
N PHE A 164 14.75 -3.78 5.80
CA PHE A 164 13.52 -4.28 5.15
C PHE A 164 12.65 -3.15 4.58
N VAL A 165 13.25 -2.36 3.72
CA VAL A 165 12.62 -1.20 3.06
C VAL A 165 12.08 -1.59 1.70
#